data_306051425a196f546bc514f02ba81255
#
_entry.id   306051425a196f546bc514f02ba81255
#
_cell.length_a   1.000
_cell.length_b   1.000
_cell.length_c   1.000
_cell.angle_alpha   90.00
_cell.angle_beta   90.00
_cell.angle_gamma   90.00
#
_symmetry.space_group_name_H-M   'P 1'
#
loop_
_entity.id
_entity.type
_entity.pdbx_description
1 polymer ?
#
loop_
_entity_poly.entity_id
_entity_poly.type
_entity_poly.pdbx_seq_one_letter_code
_entity_poly.pdbx_strand_id
1 'polypeptide(L)'
;MITKSVLILCFFCSTFQIGFAQEIIPYKEVDTTKLYMEVIYPENMQEEESYPAMVFFFGGGWVNGARSQFEHQADYLAKRGIVCFLVDYRIKSQHQTTPFESLKDAKSAIRFIRKNASEYGINPHQIIAAGGSAGGHLAAATALSQGFNESTDQLDISPVPNALVLFNPVIDNGPGGYGYERIGEAYPSFSPLHNIRAGAPPTLFLLGTNDNLIPVVTAEYYQMVMEKVGSRCDLILYENQPHGFFNYRNFEFYQKTVQATDDFLQSLGYLEKEPKVEIK
;
A
#
# COMPACT_ATOMS: atom_id res chain seq x y z
N MET A 1 66.43 -12.99 -31.92
CA MET A 1 65.72 -12.11 -30.97
C MET A 1 64.29 -12.11 -31.35
N ILE A 2 63.42 -12.80 -30.53
CA ILE A 2 61.99 -12.91 -30.78
C ILE A 2 61.28 -12.05 -29.73
N THR A 3 60.75 -10.93 -30.17
CA THR A 3 59.98 -9.99 -29.33
C THR A 3 58.56 -10.58 -29.07
N LYS A 4 58.26 -10.93 -27.85
CA LYS A 4 56.91 -11.32 -27.43
C LYS A 4 56.09 -10.06 -27.16
N SER A 5 55.10 -9.80 -28.02
CA SER A 5 54.06 -8.80 -27.74
C SER A 5 53.06 -9.35 -26.77
N VAL A 6 52.92 -8.70 -25.61
CA VAL A 6 51.87 -8.98 -24.61
C VAL A 6 50.67 -8.16 -24.98
N LEU A 7 49.58 -8.83 -25.37
CA LEU A 7 48.29 -8.20 -25.64
C LEU A 7 47.55 -8.05 -24.27
N ILE A 8 47.45 -6.83 -23.75
CA ILE A 8 46.65 -6.53 -22.56
C ILE A 8 45.20 -6.35 -23.01
N LEU A 9 44.38 -7.34 -22.69
CA LEU A 9 42.95 -7.29 -22.91
C LEU A 9 42.32 -6.50 -21.74
N CYS A 10 42.03 -5.21 -21.97
CA CYS A 10 41.24 -4.41 -21.02
C CYS A 10 39.79 -4.86 -21.10
N PHE A 11 39.31 -5.58 -20.07
CA PHE A 11 37.91 -5.81 -19.84
C PHE A 11 37.30 -4.48 -19.41
N PHE A 12 36.58 -3.82 -20.30
CA PHE A 12 35.66 -2.74 -19.95
C PHE A 12 34.46 -3.38 -19.28
N CYS A 13 34.42 -3.36 -17.94
CA CYS A 13 33.25 -3.66 -17.18
C CYS A 13 32.30 -2.45 -17.35
N SER A 14 31.42 -2.54 -18.34
CA SER A 14 30.31 -1.58 -18.48
C SER A 14 29.35 -1.83 -17.32
N THR A 15 29.44 -1.05 -16.28
CA THR A 15 28.35 -0.94 -15.28
C THR A 15 27.17 -0.33 -16.03
N PHE A 16 26.23 -1.16 -16.42
CA PHE A 16 24.89 -0.72 -16.79
C PHE A 16 24.28 -0.13 -15.52
N GLN A 17 24.33 1.18 -15.37
CA GLN A 17 23.41 1.86 -14.45
C GLN A 17 22.01 1.73 -15.04
N ILE A 18 21.25 0.76 -14.56
CA ILE A 18 19.83 0.69 -14.81
C ILE A 18 19.25 1.85 -13.98
N GLY A 19 19.06 2.98 -14.62
CA GLY A 19 18.21 4.03 -14.08
C GLY A 19 16.80 3.45 -14.06
N PHE A 20 16.36 2.97 -12.91
CA PHE A 20 14.96 2.56 -12.72
C PHE A 20 14.11 3.81 -12.80
N ALA A 21 13.59 4.06 -13.97
CA ALA A 21 12.55 5.02 -14.22
C ALA A 21 11.22 4.40 -13.77
N GLN A 22 10.28 5.24 -13.45
CA GLN A 22 8.87 4.96 -13.26
C GLN A 22 8.36 4.01 -14.36
N GLU A 23 7.82 2.86 -13.99
CA GLU A 23 7.36 1.83 -14.90
C GLU A 23 5.87 1.53 -14.67
N ILE A 24 5.10 1.38 -15.76
CA ILE A 24 3.69 0.96 -15.68
C ILE A 24 3.59 -0.46 -16.23
N ILE A 25 3.18 -1.37 -15.35
CA ILE A 25 3.09 -2.81 -15.66
C ILE A 25 1.66 -3.33 -15.50
N PRO A 26 1.21 -4.25 -16.37
CA PRO A 26 -0.05 -4.95 -16.19
C PRO A 26 0.12 -6.02 -15.09
N TYR A 27 -0.80 -6.05 -14.11
CA TYR A 27 -0.75 -7.06 -13.06
C TYR A 27 -1.94 -8.04 -13.08
N LYS A 28 -3.02 -7.65 -13.75
CA LYS A 28 -4.24 -8.45 -13.80
C LYS A 28 -5.03 -8.19 -15.08
N GLU A 29 -5.59 -9.26 -15.62
CA GLU A 29 -6.57 -9.19 -16.71
C GLU A 29 -7.81 -9.99 -16.29
N VAL A 30 -8.99 -9.37 -16.35
CA VAL A 30 -10.28 -9.98 -16.04
C VAL A 30 -11.24 -9.59 -17.16
N ASP A 31 -11.74 -10.59 -17.87
CA ASP A 31 -12.54 -10.42 -19.08
C ASP A 31 -11.83 -9.47 -20.09
N THR A 32 -12.38 -8.28 -20.32
CA THR A 32 -11.80 -7.26 -21.21
C THR A 32 -11.04 -6.16 -20.46
N THR A 33 -10.99 -6.22 -19.13
CA THR A 33 -10.36 -5.19 -18.28
C THR A 33 -8.94 -5.57 -17.97
N LYS A 34 -7.99 -4.68 -18.30
CA LYS A 34 -6.59 -4.77 -17.87
C LYS A 34 -6.34 -3.75 -16.76
N LEU A 35 -5.78 -4.23 -15.66
CA LEU A 35 -5.40 -3.41 -14.53
C LEU A 35 -3.89 -3.28 -14.47
N TYR A 36 -3.43 -2.08 -14.17
CA TYR A 36 -2.03 -1.70 -14.15
C TYR A 36 -1.61 -1.27 -12.77
N MET A 37 -0.32 -1.35 -12.52
CA MET A 37 0.33 -0.66 -11.42
C MET A 37 1.54 0.10 -11.93
N GLU A 38 1.83 1.19 -11.28
CA GLU A 38 3.00 2.00 -11.51
C GLU A 38 4.01 1.69 -10.43
N VAL A 39 5.23 1.38 -10.83
CA VAL A 39 6.33 1.06 -9.92
C VAL A 39 7.27 2.24 -9.83
N ILE A 40 7.57 2.68 -8.62
CA ILE A 40 8.54 3.74 -8.34
C ILE A 40 9.65 3.11 -7.51
N TYR A 41 10.85 3.11 -8.06
CA TYR A 41 12.01 2.47 -7.47
C TYR A 41 12.88 3.47 -6.68
N PRO A 42 13.54 3.01 -5.61
CA PRO A 42 14.62 3.77 -4.99
C PRO A 42 15.72 4.14 -5.99
N GLU A 43 16.27 5.34 -5.84
CA GLU A 43 17.50 5.70 -6.55
C GLU A 43 18.64 4.81 -6.04
N ASN A 44 19.47 4.27 -6.92
CA ASN A 44 20.63 3.46 -6.56
C ASN A 44 20.35 2.08 -5.92
N MET A 45 19.28 1.40 -6.31
CA MET A 45 19.08 0.00 -5.92
C MET A 45 20.27 -0.86 -6.30
N GLN A 46 20.67 -1.75 -5.39
CA GLN A 46 21.74 -2.72 -5.61
C GLN A 46 21.12 -4.08 -5.97
N GLU A 47 21.66 -4.77 -6.96
CA GLU A 47 21.12 -6.06 -7.44
C GLU A 47 21.12 -7.16 -6.36
N GLU A 48 22.04 -7.08 -5.39
CA GLU A 48 22.19 -8.07 -4.33
C GLU A 48 21.36 -7.76 -3.07
N GLU A 49 20.71 -6.61 -3.01
CA GLU A 49 19.88 -6.17 -1.89
C GLU A 49 18.40 -6.50 -2.11
N SER A 50 17.66 -6.61 -1.02
CA SER A 50 16.23 -6.88 -1.03
C SER A 50 15.50 -5.80 -0.23
N TYR A 51 14.67 -5.02 -0.90
CA TYR A 51 14.04 -3.80 -0.39
C TYR A 51 12.63 -4.08 0.13
N PRO A 52 12.15 -3.35 1.15
CA PRO A 52 10.74 -3.38 1.50
C PRO A 52 9.89 -2.80 0.35
N ALA A 53 8.65 -3.26 0.25
CA ALA A 53 7.70 -2.79 -0.75
C ALA A 53 6.50 -2.12 -0.10
N MET A 54 5.96 -1.06 -0.70
CA MET A 54 4.72 -0.43 -0.26
C MET A 54 3.72 -0.31 -1.40
N VAL A 55 2.51 -0.83 -1.16
CA VAL A 55 1.44 -0.95 -2.15
C VAL A 55 0.35 0.04 -1.77
N PHE A 56 0.07 1.00 -2.65
CA PHE A 56 -0.88 2.08 -2.40
C PHE A 56 -2.20 1.85 -3.15
N PHE A 57 -3.30 1.94 -2.42
CA PHE A 57 -4.66 1.94 -2.94
C PHE A 57 -5.30 3.33 -2.76
N PHE A 58 -5.74 3.93 -3.85
CA PHE A 58 -6.33 5.26 -3.83
C PHE A 58 -7.73 5.28 -3.18
N GLY A 59 -8.16 6.46 -2.71
CA GLY A 59 -9.50 6.72 -2.21
C GLY A 59 -10.49 7.02 -3.34
N GLY A 60 -11.75 7.29 -2.96
CA GLY A 60 -12.81 7.66 -3.91
C GLY A 60 -14.07 6.80 -3.81
N GLY A 61 -14.28 6.15 -2.66
CA GLY A 61 -15.51 5.42 -2.33
C GLY A 61 -15.77 4.20 -3.22
N TRP A 62 -14.74 3.58 -3.82
CA TRP A 62 -14.84 2.52 -4.84
C TRP A 62 -15.61 2.95 -6.09
N VAL A 63 -15.90 4.25 -6.22
CA VAL A 63 -16.67 4.83 -7.33
C VAL A 63 -15.77 5.52 -8.33
N ASN A 64 -14.80 6.31 -7.86
CA ASN A 64 -13.86 7.07 -8.67
C ASN A 64 -12.47 7.10 -8.01
N GLY A 65 -11.55 7.88 -8.59
CA GLY A 65 -10.18 8.03 -8.12
C GLY A 65 -9.15 7.57 -9.14
N ALA A 66 -7.89 7.74 -8.81
CA ALA A 66 -6.76 7.32 -9.63
C ALA A 66 -5.53 7.03 -8.74
N ARG A 67 -4.65 6.13 -9.19
CA ARG A 67 -3.42 5.75 -8.49
C ARG A 67 -2.49 6.93 -8.20
N SER A 68 -2.55 7.99 -9.00
CA SER A 68 -1.76 9.21 -8.80
C SER A 68 -2.03 9.95 -7.48
N GLN A 69 -3.07 9.57 -6.73
CA GLN A 69 -3.34 10.17 -5.42
C GLN A 69 -2.15 10.10 -4.47
N PHE A 70 -1.36 9.04 -4.56
CA PHE A 70 -0.23 8.75 -3.66
C PHE A 70 1.15 8.96 -4.29
N GLU A 71 1.25 9.61 -5.45
CA GLU A 71 2.54 9.86 -6.12
C GLU A 71 3.57 10.54 -5.20
N HIS A 72 3.17 11.60 -4.50
CA HIS A 72 4.08 12.34 -3.62
C HIS A 72 4.57 11.52 -2.41
N GLN A 73 3.68 10.70 -1.81
CA GLN A 73 4.06 9.79 -0.74
C GLN A 73 5.01 8.70 -1.26
N ALA A 74 4.73 8.15 -2.44
CA ALA A 74 5.55 7.13 -3.06
C ALA A 74 6.93 7.66 -3.46
N ASP A 75 7.01 8.87 -4.03
CA ASP A 75 8.27 9.54 -4.36
C ASP A 75 9.16 9.76 -3.12
N TYR A 76 8.56 10.18 -2.01
CA TYR A 76 9.30 10.33 -0.77
C TYR A 76 9.82 8.97 -0.27
N LEU A 77 8.96 7.97 -0.19
CA LEU A 77 9.32 6.65 0.35
C LEU A 77 10.30 5.89 -0.55
N ALA A 78 10.23 6.09 -1.86
CA ALA A 78 11.22 5.55 -2.78
C ALA A 78 12.61 6.14 -2.49
N LYS A 79 12.73 7.44 -2.24
CA LYS A 79 13.99 8.08 -1.81
C LYS A 79 14.47 7.57 -0.45
N ARG A 80 13.56 7.03 0.37
CA ARG A 80 13.88 6.38 1.63
C ARG A 80 14.28 4.90 1.49
N GLY A 81 14.20 4.32 0.30
CA GLY A 81 14.62 2.94 0.04
C GLY A 81 13.46 1.93 -0.02
N ILE A 82 12.23 2.36 -0.30
CA ILE A 82 11.07 1.47 -0.47
C ILE A 82 10.69 1.40 -1.95
N VAL A 83 10.48 0.21 -2.47
CA VAL A 83 9.86 0.05 -3.80
C VAL A 83 8.35 0.28 -3.66
N CYS A 84 7.83 1.32 -4.32
CA CYS A 84 6.44 1.73 -4.21
C CYS A 84 5.63 1.30 -5.43
N PHE A 85 4.44 0.76 -5.17
CA PHE A 85 3.49 0.32 -6.18
C PHE A 85 2.19 1.11 -6.05
N LEU A 86 1.87 1.93 -7.05
CA LEU A 86 0.61 2.65 -7.15
C LEU A 86 -0.37 1.82 -7.98
N VAL A 87 -1.43 1.30 -7.38
CA VAL A 87 -2.24 0.24 -7.97
C VAL A 87 -3.57 0.76 -8.49
N ASP A 88 -3.90 0.46 -9.76
CA ASP A 88 -5.27 0.57 -10.27
C ASP A 88 -6.10 -0.61 -9.74
N TYR A 89 -7.36 -0.36 -9.46
CA TYR A 89 -8.35 -1.39 -9.15
C TYR A 89 -9.68 -1.02 -9.77
N ARG A 90 -10.55 -1.99 -10.02
CA ARG A 90 -11.86 -1.75 -10.64
C ARG A 90 -12.73 -0.85 -9.75
N ILE A 91 -13.30 0.19 -10.37
CA ILE A 91 -14.18 1.18 -9.74
C ILE A 91 -15.49 1.32 -10.53
N LYS A 92 -16.55 1.73 -9.84
CA LYS A 92 -17.90 1.77 -10.44
C LYS A 92 -17.97 2.67 -11.68
N SER A 93 -17.34 3.85 -11.67
CA SER A 93 -17.44 4.84 -12.76
C SER A 93 -16.83 4.37 -14.08
N GLN A 94 -15.81 3.52 -14.02
CA GLN A 94 -15.08 3.03 -15.20
C GLN A 94 -15.48 1.60 -15.59
N HIS A 95 -15.79 0.76 -14.60
CA HIS A 95 -15.92 -0.69 -14.80
C HIS A 95 -17.32 -1.21 -14.42
N GLN A 96 -18.20 -0.36 -13.90
CA GLN A 96 -19.54 -0.71 -13.42
C GLN A 96 -19.55 -1.82 -12.36
N THR A 97 -18.47 -1.91 -11.59
CA THR A 97 -18.26 -2.92 -10.56
C THR A 97 -18.71 -2.45 -9.17
N THR A 98 -18.74 -3.37 -8.24
CA THR A 98 -19.04 -3.14 -6.82
C THR A 98 -17.76 -3.08 -5.99
N PRO A 99 -17.80 -2.70 -4.70
CA PRO A 99 -16.65 -2.74 -3.81
C PRO A 99 -16.01 -4.13 -3.65
N PHE A 100 -16.75 -5.20 -3.92
CA PHE A 100 -16.25 -6.57 -3.83
C PHE A 100 -15.19 -6.86 -4.89
N GLU A 101 -15.40 -6.39 -6.13
CA GLU A 101 -14.42 -6.51 -7.22
C GLU A 101 -13.17 -5.69 -6.91
N SER A 102 -13.32 -4.49 -6.32
CA SER A 102 -12.19 -3.67 -5.88
C SER A 102 -11.31 -4.43 -4.86
N LEU A 103 -11.92 -5.14 -3.91
CA LEU A 103 -11.19 -5.95 -2.93
C LEU A 103 -10.49 -7.17 -3.56
N LYS A 104 -11.15 -7.83 -4.52
CA LYS A 104 -10.50 -8.91 -5.29
C LYS A 104 -9.25 -8.41 -6.00
N ASP A 105 -9.33 -7.22 -6.61
CA ASP A 105 -8.20 -6.63 -7.33
C ASP A 105 -7.06 -6.26 -6.38
N ALA A 106 -7.36 -5.68 -5.22
CA ALA A 106 -6.35 -5.37 -4.21
C ALA A 106 -5.61 -6.62 -3.71
N LYS A 107 -6.33 -7.73 -3.49
CA LYS A 107 -5.73 -9.02 -3.12
C LYS A 107 -4.86 -9.60 -4.23
N SER A 108 -5.34 -9.54 -5.48
CA SER A 108 -4.58 -9.98 -6.65
C SER A 108 -3.29 -9.16 -6.81
N ALA A 109 -3.32 -7.84 -6.55
CA ALA A 109 -2.15 -6.97 -6.64
C ALA A 109 -1.06 -7.38 -5.63
N ILE A 110 -1.41 -7.61 -4.37
CA ILE A 110 -0.43 -8.06 -3.35
C ILE A 110 0.13 -9.45 -3.70
N ARG A 111 -0.70 -10.37 -4.19
CA ARG A 111 -0.23 -11.68 -4.66
C ARG A 111 0.73 -11.56 -5.83
N PHE A 112 0.40 -10.72 -6.80
CA PHE A 112 1.27 -10.47 -7.96
C PHE A 112 2.63 -9.94 -7.53
N ILE A 113 2.66 -8.91 -6.67
CA ILE A 113 3.90 -8.32 -6.15
C ILE A 113 4.71 -9.36 -5.37
N ARG A 114 4.07 -10.12 -4.48
CA ARG A 114 4.76 -11.16 -3.68
C ARG A 114 5.30 -12.28 -4.55
N LYS A 115 4.57 -12.71 -5.57
CA LYS A 115 4.99 -13.74 -6.52
C LYS A 115 6.24 -13.33 -7.29
N ASN A 116 6.28 -12.09 -7.73
CA ASN A 116 7.35 -11.54 -8.57
C ASN A 116 8.38 -10.75 -7.76
N ALA A 117 8.49 -11.00 -6.45
CA ALA A 117 9.34 -10.24 -5.54
C ALA A 117 10.80 -10.13 -6.00
N SER A 118 11.37 -11.20 -6.53
CA SER A 118 12.74 -11.22 -7.05
C SER A 118 12.93 -10.34 -8.29
N GLU A 119 11.90 -10.22 -9.14
CA GLU A 119 11.93 -9.38 -10.33
C GLU A 119 12.02 -7.89 -9.96
N TYR A 120 11.34 -7.49 -8.88
CA TYR A 120 11.33 -6.11 -8.39
C TYR A 120 12.40 -5.82 -7.32
N GLY A 121 13.27 -6.77 -7.00
CA GLY A 121 14.29 -6.62 -5.95
C GLY A 121 13.70 -6.39 -4.55
N ILE A 122 12.52 -6.96 -4.26
CA ILE A 122 11.84 -6.74 -2.98
C ILE A 122 11.83 -7.97 -2.08
N ASN A 123 11.73 -7.74 -0.78
CA ASN A 123 11.53 -8.77 0.21
C ASN A 123 10.04 -9.16 0.29
N PRO A 124 9.63 -10.41 -0.07
CA PRO A 124 8.25 -10.85 -0.02
C PRO A 124 7.66 -10.88 1.41
N HIS A 125 8.51 -10.75 2.44
CA HIS A 125 8.13 -10.70 3.85
C HIS A 125 8.13 -9.27 4.42
N GLN A 126 8.32 -8.24 3.58
CA GLN A 126 8.28 -6.82 3.96
C GLN A 126 7.40 -6.03 2.98
N ILE A 127 6.18 -6.50 2.77
CA ILE A 127 5.17 -5.83 1.94
C ILE A 127 4.21 -5.07 2.85
N ILE A 128 4.16 -3.75 2.69
CA ILE A 128 3.27 -2.83 3.38
C ILE A 128 2.08 -2.53 2.47
N ALA A 129 0.84 -2.62 2.96
CA ALA A 129 -0.30 -2.09 2.23
C ALA A 129 -0.74 -0.76 2.83
N ALA A 130 -0.96 0.22 1.96
CA ALA A 130 -1.38 1.55 2.33
C ALA A 130 -2.57 2.02 1.49
N GLY A 131 -3.33 2.96 2.02
CA GLY A 131 -4.39 3.57 1.25
C GLY A 131 -5.20 4.61 2.01
N GLY A 132 -5.94 5.42 1.26
CA GLY A 132 -6.81 6.45 1.80
C GLY A 132 -8.29 6.12 1.66
N SER A 133 -9.10 6.40 2.69
CA SER A 133 -10.56 6.23 2.59
C SER A 133 -10.96 4.81 2.16
N ALA A 134 -11.65 4.67 1.03
CA ALA A 134 -11.95 3.37 0.41
C ALA A 134 -10.70 2.56 0.06
N GLY A 135 -9.58 3.20 -0.33
CA GLY A 135 -8.29 2.54 -0.52
C GLY A 135 -7.69 2.05 0.79
N GLY A 136 -7.89 2.79 1.89
CA GLY A 136 -7.54 2.34 3.23
C GLY A 136 -8.35 1.12 3.67
N HIS A 137 -9.64 1.04 3.29
CA HIS A 137 -10.42 -0.18 3.42
C HIS A 137 -9.77 -1.34 2.67
N LEU A 138 -9.44 -1.14 1.38
CA LEU A 138 -8.84 -2.20 0.57
C LEU A 138 -7.53 -2.71 1.21
N ALA A 139 -6.66 -1.80 1.64
CA ALA A 139 -5.43 -2.16 2.33
C ALA A 139 -5.71 -3.01 3.58
N ALA A 140 -6.58 -2.56 4.47
CA ALA A 140 -6.95 -3.31 5.68
C ALA A 140 -7.65 -4.64 5.37
N ALA A 141 -8.55 -4.66 4.38
CA ALA A 141 -9.32 -5.84 4.01
C ALA A 141 -8.45 -6.93 3.34
N THR A 142 -7.33 -6.58 2.68
CA THR A 142 -6.39 -7.61 2.18
C THR A 142 -5.84 -8.47 3.31
N ALA A 143 -5.66 -7.87 4.49
CA ALA A 143 -5.16 -8.56 5.70
C ALA A 143 -6.27 -9.26 6.49
N LEU A 144 -7.42 -8.58 6.64
CA LEU A 144 -8.40 -8.95 7.65
C LEU A 144 -9.60 -9.71 7.07
N SER A 145 -10.14 -9.29 5.91
CA SER A 145 -11.33 -9.92 5.32
C SER A 145 -10.97 -11.23 4.59
N GLN A 146 -11.61 -12.31 4.98
CA GLN A 146 -11.44 -13.61 4.33
C GLN A 146 -12.29 -13.72 3.07
N GLY A 147 -11.93 -14.65 2.17
CA GLY A 147 -12.62 -14.75 0.87
C GLY A 147 -12.28 -13.60 -0.07
N PHE A 148 -13.23 -13.21 -0.93
CA PHE A 148 -13.06 -12.15 -1.94
C PHE A 148 -11.78 -12.32 -2.78
N ASN A 149 -11.56 -13.52 -3.27
CA ASN A 149 -10.46 -13.84 -4.18
C ASN A 149 -10.98 -13.84 -5.62
N GLU A 150 -10.13 -13.47 -6.56
CA GLU A 150 -10.46 -13.68 -7.97
C GLU A 150 -10.31 -15.17 -8.29
N SER A 151 -11.11 -15.65 -9.25
CA SER A 151 -11.09 -17.08 -9.64
C SER A 151 -9.74 -17.52 -10.25
N THR A 152 -8.99 -16.56 -10.79
CA THR A 152 -7.67 -16.77 -11.41
C THR A 152 -6.50 -16.60 -10.44
N ASP A 153 -6.76 -16.18 -9.19
CA ASP A 153 -5.72 -15.98 -8.19
C ASP A 153 -5.04 -17.31 -7.77
N GLN A 154 -3.73 -17.28 -7.61
CA GLN A 154 -2.98 -18.37 -6.99
C GLN A 154 -3.14 -18.29 -5.46
N LEU A 155 -4.04 -19.12 -4.92
CA LEU A 155 -4.46 -19.04 -3.51
C LEU A 155 -3.40 -19.52 -2.51
N ASP A 156 -2.36 -20.21 -2.95
CA ASP A 156 -1.17 -20.57 -2.17
C ASP A 156 -0.26 -19.36 -1.90
N ILE A 157 -0.42 -18.27 -2.65
CA ILE A 157 0.27 -17.00 -2.40
C ILE A 157 -0.61 -16.12 -1.52
N SER A 158 -0.07 -15.72 -0.36
CA SER A 158 -0.80 -14.90 0.60
C SER A 158 -1.05 -13.46 0.10
N PRO A 159 -2.29 -12.94 0.18
CA PRO A 159 -2.59 -11.53 -0.05
C PRO A 159 -2.36 -10.65 1.20
N VAL A 160 -1.96 -11.24 2.33
CA VAL A 160 -1.83 -10.55 3.61
C VAL A 160 -0.52 -9.75 3.64
N PRO A 161 -0.55 -8.42 3.77
CA PRO A 161 0.65 -7.61 3.92
C PRO A 161 1.30 -7.82 5.29
N ASN A 162 2.53 -7.34 5.44
CA ASN A 162 3.29 -7.46 6.67
C ASN A 162 3.08 -6.26 7.62
N ALA A 163 2.60 -5.14 7.11
CA ALA A 163 2.18 -3.97 7.87
C ALA A 163 1.10 -3.19 7.11
N LEU A 164 0.37 -2.32 7.82
CA LEU A 164 -0.68 -1.47 7.26
C LEU A 164 -0.40 0.00 7.58
N VAL A 165 -0.60 0.89 6.59
CA VAL A 165 -0.60 2.36 6.78
C VAL A 165 -1.89 2.92 6.22
N LEU A 166 -2.77 3.37 7.11
CA LEU A 166 -4.16 3.68 6.80
C LEU A 166 -4.45 5.17 7.00
N PHE A 167 -4.76 5.86 5.90
CA PHE A 167 -5.09 7.28 5.90
C PHE A 167 -6.62 7.45 5.90
N ASN A 168 -7.20 7.93 6.99
CA ASN A 168 -8.66 8.04 7.22
C ASN A 168 -9.45 6.86 6.59
N PRO A 169 -9.12 5.61 6.94
CA PRO A 169 -9.66 4.45 6.25
C PRO A 169 -11.13 4.22 6.55
N VAL A 170 -11.87 3.72 5.57
CA VAL A 170 -13.15 3.07 5.84
C VAL A 170 -12.85 1.70 6.47
N ILE A 171 -13.23 1.48 7.71
CA ILE A 171 -13.00 0.21 8.41
C ILE A 171 -14.29 -0.46 8.88
N ASP A 172 -15.38 0.30 8.96
CA ASP A 172 -16.71 -0.20 9.30
C ASP A 172 -17.68 0.02 8.14
N ASN A 173 -18.27 -1.07 7.66
CA ASN A 173 -19.30 -1.10 6.62
C ASN A 173 -20.63 -1.63 7.14
N GLY A 174 -20.78 -1.79 8.46
CA GLY A 174 -22.01 -2.23 9.10
C GLY A 174 -23.12 -1.18 9.03
N PRO A 175 -24.30 -1.47 9.60
CA PRO A 175 -25.41 -0.52 9.64
C PRO A 175 -24.96 0.82 10.26
N GLY A 176 -25.08 1.90 9.50
CA GLY A 176 -24.58 3.24 9.87
C GLY A 176 -23.12 3.50 9.51
N GLY A 177 -22.35 2.49 9.11
CA GLY A 177 -21.00 2.64 8.56
C GLY A 177 -21.00 3.07 7.10
N TYR A 178 -19.83 3.57 6.65
CA TYR A 178 -19.69 4.07 5.29
C TYR A 178 -19.86 2.97 4.24
N GLY A 179 -20.76 3.21 3.30
CA GLY A 179 -20.98 2.32 2.15
C GLY A 179 -21.88 1.12 2.44
N TYR A 180 -22.55 1.06 3.61
CA TYR A 180 -23.49 -0.02 3.91
C TYR A 180 -24.53 -0.23 2.80
N GLU A 181 -25.02 0.85 2.17
CA GLU A 181 -25.98 0.81 1.06
C GLU A 181 -25.47 0.06 -0.19
N ARG A 182 -24.16 -0.17 -0.29
CA ARG A 182 -23.51 -0.89 -1.41
C ARG A 182 -23.03 -2.29 -1.01
N ILE A 183 -22.77 -2.49 0.27
CA ILE A 183 -22.24 -3.73 0.83
C ILE A 183 -23.38 -4.61 1.35
N GLY A 184 -24.41 -4.00 1.98
CA GLY A 184 -25.55 -4.70 2.53
C GLY A 184 -25.15 -5.74 3.58
N GLU A 185 -25.89 -6.82 3.63
CA GLU A 185 -25.72 -7.90 4.61
C GLU A 185 -24.36 -8.67 4.48
N ALA A 186 -23.54 -8.37 3.48
CA ALA A 186 -22.22 -8.95 3.36
C ALA A 186 -21.17 -8.26 4.28
N TYR A 187 -21.55 -7.18 4.97
CA TYR A 187 -20.61 -6.39 5.79
C TYR A 187 -19.86 -7.21 6.85
N PRO A 188 -20.41 -8.26 7.49
CA PRO A 188 -19.65 -9.00 8.49
C PRO A 188 -18.39 -9.67 7.95
N SER A 189 -18.41 -10.06 6.68
CA SER A 189 -17.23 -10.65 6.02
C SER A 189 -16.36 -9.63 5.27
N PHE A 190 -16.94 -8.49 4.90
CA PHE A 190 -16.28 -7.46 4.08
C PHE A 190 -15.57 -6.38 4.92
N SER A 191 -16.19 -5.95 6.02
CA SER A 191 -15.71 -4.86 6.88
C SER A 191 -14.46 -5.25 7.66
N PRO A 192 -13.33 -4.52 7.54
CA PRO A 192 -12.12 -4.83 8.28
C PRO A 192 -12.31 -4.92 9.79
N LEU A 193 -13.08 -4.01 10.39
CA LEU A 193 -13.35 -3.95 11.83
C LEU A 193 -13.96 -5.25 12.37
N HIS A 194 -14.85 -5.88 11.59
CA HIS A 194 -15.54 -7.12 11.98
C HIS A 194 -14.68 -8.36 11.83
N ASN A 195 -13.49 -8.23 11.21
CA ASN A 195 -12.60 -9.33 10.87
C ASN A 195 -11.23 -9.25 11.56
N ILE A 196 -11.08 -8.38 12.57
CA ILE A 196 -9.86 -8.30 13.35
C ILE A 196 -9.68 -9.60 14.13
N ARG A 197 -8.47 -10.17 14.06
CA ARG A 197 -8.11 -11.42 14.73
C ARG A 197 -6.63 -11.43 15.12
N ALA A 198 -6.24 -12.38 15.97
CA ALA A 198 -4.85 -12.60 16.32
C ALA A 198 -3.98 -12.79 15.06
N GLY A 199 -2.81 -12.15 15.04
CA GLY A 199 -1.91 -12.12 13.89
C GLY A 199 -2.24 -11.07 12.84
N ALA A 200 -3.16 -10.13 13.12
CA ALA A 200 -3.37 -8.96 12.29
C ALA A 200 -2.06 -8.15 12.19
N PRO A 201 -1.70 -7.64 10.99
CA PRO A 201 -0.44 -6.89 10.82
C PRO A 201 -0.38 -5.63 11.68
N PRO A 202 0.81 -5.21 12.14
CA PRO A 202 0.97 -3.91 12.79
C PRO A 202 0.43 -2.81 11.88
N THR A 203 -0.32 -1.90 12.47
CA THR A 203 -1.11 -0.89 11.75
C THR A 203 -0.78 0.51 12.26
N LEU A 204 -0.47 1.43 11.34
CA LEU A 204 -0.55 2.87 11.56
C LEU A 204 -1.89 3.38 11.06
N PHE A 205 -2.68 3.99 11.94
CA PHE A 205 -3.99 4.55 11.63
C PHE A 205 -3.98 6.07 11.82
N LEU A 206 -4.16 6.80 10.73
CA LEU A 206 -4.12 8.27 10.69
C LEU A 206 -5.52 8.81 10.44
N LEU A 207 -6.07 9.63 11.35
CA LEU A 207 -7.43 10.15 11.24
C LEU A 207 -7.53 11.61 11.68
N GLY A 208 -8.29 12.41 10.94
CA GLY A 208 -8.67 13.76 11.35
C GLY A 208 -9.84 13.73 12.35
N THR A 209 -9.77 14.55 13.40
CA THR A 209 -10.85 14.58 14.42
C THR A 209 -12.16 15.23 13.92
N ASN A 210 -12.11 15.94 12.80
CA ASN A 210 -13.27 16.52 12.13
C ASN A 210 -13.68 15.75 10.86
N ASP A 211 -13.32 14.46 10.81
CA ASP A 211 -13.76 13.57 9.73
C ASP A 211 -15.26 13.27 9.89
N ASN A 212 -16.05 13.66 8.89
CA ASN A 212 -17.49 13.46 8.89
C ASN A 212 -17.94 12.12 8.28
N LEU A 213 -17.01 11.32 7.77
CA LEU A 213 -17.29 10.00 7.19
C LEU A 213 -16.87 8.87 8.14
N ILE A 214 -15.76 9.06 8.87
CA ILE A 214 -15.18 8.06 9.76
C ILE A 214 -15.13 8.65 11.17
N PRO A 215 -16.04 8.27 12.06
CA PRO A 215 -16.04 8.76 13.43
C PRO A 215 -14.78 8.37 14.21
N VAL A 216 -14.27 9.27 15.03
CA VAL A 216 -13.08 9.00 15.89
C VAL A 216 -13.30 7.75 16.73
N VAL A 217 -14.50 7.60 17.33
CA VAL A 217 -14.84 6.44 18.15
C VAL A 217 -14.69 5.10 17.41
N THR A 218 -14.89 5.09 16.10
CA THR A 218 -14.69 3.88 15.28
C THR A 218 -13.20 3.53 15.16
N ALA A 219 -12.34 4.53 15.03
CA ALA A 219 -10.88 4.33 15.01
C ALA A 219 -10.34 3.89 16.38
N GLU A 220 -10.82 4.50 17.46
CA GLU A 220 -10.50 4.10 18.84
C GLU A 220 -10.94 2.67 19.15
N TYR A 221 -12.13 2.29 18.67
CA TYR A 221 -12.62 0.92 18.82
C TYR A 221 -11.77 -0.07 18.01
N TYR A 222 -11.37 0.30 16.78
CA TYR A 222 -10.46 -0.51 15.98
C TYR A 222 -9.13 -0.74 16.71
N GLN A 223 -8.51 0.33 17.23
CA GLN A 223 -7.27 0.24 18.01
C GLN A 223 -7.45 -0.68 19.22
N MET A 224 -8.50 -0.47 20.01
CA MET A 224 -8.80 -1.29 21.20
C MET A 224 -8.93 -2.77 20.85
N VAL A 225 -9.59 -3.13 19.74
CA VAL A 225 -9.75 -4.53 19.32
C VAL A 225 -8.42 -5.10 18.85
N MET A 226 -7.62 -4.34 18.09
CA MET A 226 -6.27 -4.75 17.67
C MET A 226 -5.38 -5.08 18.88
N GLU A 227 -5.37 -4.22 19.88
CA GLU A 227 -4.61 -4.45 21.13
C GLU A 227 -5.10 -5.69 21.88
N LYS A 228 -6.41 -5.90 21.96
CA LYS A 228 -6.99 -7.08 22.63
C LYS A 228 -6.62 -8.41 21.97
N VAL A 229 -6.39 -8.42 20.66
CA VAL A 229 -5.93 -9.62 19.95
C VAL A 229 -4.41 -9.73 19.90
N GLY A 230 -3.68 -8.83 20.58
CA GLY A 230 -2.23 -8.83 20.67
C GLY A 230 -1.53 -8.26 19.43
N SER A 231 -2.22 -7.44 18.64
CA SER A 231 -1.68 -6.78 17.45
C SER A 231 -1.46 -5.30 17.71
N ARG A 232 -0.34 -4.75 17.21
CA ARG A 232 -0.02 -3.32 17.35
C ARG A 232 -0.93 -2.46 16.46
N CYS A 233 -1.46 -1.37 17.03
CA CYS A 233 -2.16 -0.33 16.29
C CYS A 233 -1.78 1.04 16.84
N ASP A 234 -1.03 1.82 16.06
CA ASP A 234 -0.67 3.18 16.40
C ASP A 234 -1.72 4.13 15.80
N LEU A 235 -2.65 4.61 16.61
CA LEU A 235 -3.65 5.59 16.21
C LEU A 235 -3.13 7.00 16.44
N ILE A 236 -3.07 7.81 15.36
CA ILE A 236 -2.71 9.23 15.44
C ILE A 236 -3.90 10.07 14.98
N LEU A 237 -4.40 10.89 15.90
CA LEU A 237 -5.49 11.82 15.64
C LEU A 237 -4.93 13.21 15.30
N TYR A 238 -5.40 13.78 14.19
CA TYR A 238 -5.03 15.12 13.75
C TYR A 238 -6.19 16.08 14.03
N GLU A 239 -5.95 16.98 14.98
CA GLU A 239 -6.98 17.88 15.50
C GLU A 239 -7.57 18.78 14.40
N ASN A 240 -8.90 18.88 14.37
CA ASN A 240 -9.69 19.68 13.43
C ASN A 240 -9.50 19.34 11.94
N GLN A 241 -8.85 18.22 11.60
CA GLN A 241 -8.67 17.87 10.20
C GLN A 241 -9.88 17.09 9.65
N PRO A 242 -10.34 17.44 8.43
CA PRO A 242 -11.45 16.79 7.75
C PRO A 242 -11.00 15.51 7.03
N HIS A 243 -11.95 14.79 6.44
CA HIS A 243 -11.66 13.66 5.55
C HIS A 243 -10.75 14.06 4.37
N GLY A 244 -9.73 13.27 4.06
CA GLY A 244 -8.77 13.54 2.99
C GLY A 244 -7.68 14.55 3.33
N PHE A 245 -7.47 14.86 4.59
CA PHE A 245 -6.49 15.84 5.07
C PHE A 245 -5.04 15.50 4.71
N PHE A 246 -4.72 14.25 4.48
CA PHE A 246 -3.38 13.71 4.16
C PHE A 246 -2.94 13.99 2.71
N ASN A 247 -3.83 14.44 1.83
CA ASN A 247 -3.49 14.69 0.44
C ASN A 247 -2.50 15.85 0.30
N TYR A 248 -1.62 15.79 -0.68
CA TYR A 248 -0.55 16.76 -0.95
C TYR A 248 -1.00 18.22 -0.97
N ARG A 249 -2.21 18.51 -1.46
CA ARG A 249 -2.79 19.86 -1.46
C ARG A 249 -2.91 20.49 -0.06
N ASN A 250 -2.96 19.67 1.00
CA ASN A 250 -2.90 20.11 2.40
C ASN A 250 -1.49 19.85 2.92
N PHE A 251 -0.53 20.60 2.42
CA PHE A 251 0.90 20.30 2.51
C PHE A 251 1.41 20.11 3.93
N GLU A 252 0.95 20.91 4.88
CA GLU A 252 1.34 20.78 6.30
C GLU A 252 0.99 19.38 6.85
N PHE A 253 -0.21 18.90 6.60
CA PHE A 253 -0.66 17.61 7.11
C PHE A 253 -0.19 16.44 6.24
N TYR A 254 0.02 16.66 4.94
CA TYR A 254 0.78 15.74 4.11
C TYR A 254 2.16 15.46 4.73
N GLN A 255 2.95 16.50 5.06
CA GLN A 255 4.26 16.34 5.69
C GLN A 255 4.16 15.57 7.02
N LYS A 256 3.20 15.92 7.88
CA LYS A 256 2.99 15.26 9.18
C LYS A 256 2.64 13.78 9.03
N THR A 257 1.80 13.43 8.05
CA THR A 257 1.41 12.04 7.82
C THR A 257 2.52 11.22 7.16
N VAL A 258 3.31 11.81 6.27
CA VAL A 258 4.51 11.19 5.69
C VAL A 258 5.55 10.93 6.77
N GLN A 259 5.82 11.91 7.66
CA GLN A 259 6.76 11.73 8.78
C GLN A 259 6.29 10.61 9.72
N ALA A 260 5.01 10.59 10.09
CA ALA A 260 4.45 9.53 10.93
C ALA A 260 4.57 8.15 10.27
N THR A 261 4.42 8.08 8.95
CA THR A 261 4.63 6.84 8.18
C THR A 261 6.09 6.40 8.23
N ASP A 262 7.03 7.32 8.02
CA ASP A 262 8.47 7.04 8.07
C ASP A 262 8.87 6.52 9.47
N ASP A 263 8.46 7.22 10.54
CA ASP A 263 8.74 6.84 11.93
C ASP A 263 8.17 5.45 12.26
N PHE A 264 6.96 5.15 11.81
CA PHE A 264 6.34 3.85 12.00
C PHE A 264 7.13 2.75 11.28
N LEU A 265 7.53 2.96 10.03
CA LEU A 265 8.30 1.99 9.25
C LEU A 265 9.71 1.78 9.82
N GLN A 266 10.35 2.84 10.34
CA GLN A 266 11.60 2.72 11.10
C GLN A 266 11.42 1.85 12.35
N SER A 267 10.33 2.05 13.09
CA SER A 267 10.03 1.26 14.29
C SER A 267 9.81 -0.23 14.04
N LEU A 268 9.48 -0.59 12.79
CA LEU A 268 9.34 -1.97 12.32
C LEU A 268 10.65 -2.55 11.72
N GLY A 269 11.70 -1.72 11.59
CA GLY A 269 12.94 -2.11 10.92
C GLY A 269 12.82 -2.24 9.40
N TYR A 270 11.85 -1.55 8.79
CA TYR A 270 11.68 -1.50 7.34
C TYR A 270 12.41 -0.31 6.71
N LEU A 271 12.73 0.70 7.52
CA LEU A 271 13.55 1.83 7.14
C LEU A 271 14.66 2.07 8.16
N GLU A 272 15.82 2.45 7.66
CA GLU A 272 16.91 2.96 8.48
C GLU A 272 16.67 4.45 8.81
N LYS A 273 17.40 4.98 9.81
CA LYS A 273 17.33 6.41 10.15
C LYS A 273 17.90 7.31 9.05
N GLU A 274 18.81 6.78 8.27
CA GLU A 274 19.44 7.47 7.13
C GLU A 274 19.11 6.71 5.82
N PRO A 275 19.12 7.36 4.66
CA PRO A 275 19.33 8.80 4.49
C PRO A 275 18.12 9.62 4.94
N LYS A 276 18.36 10.81 5.52
CA LYS A 276 17.29 11.79 5.76
C LYS A 276 16.88 12.41 4.43
N VAL A 277 15.59 12.35 4.13
CA VAL A 277 15.00 12.92 2.93
C VAL A 277 14.09 14.07 3.33
N GLU A 278 14.20 15.21 2.65
CA GLU A 278 13.30 16.33 2.84
C GLU A 278 11.92 16.03 2.25
N ILE A 279 10.86 16.22 3.03
CA ILE A 279 9.48 16.05 2.57
C ILE A 279 9.08 17.31 1.78
N LYS A 280 8.98 17.19 0.46
CA LYS A 280 8.68 18.29 -0.48
C LYS A 280 7.31 18.14 -1.09
#